data_63ddbc564f67ac9a1f4dd1398d9e3014
#
_entry.id   63ddbc564f67ac9a1f4dd1398d9e3014
#
_cell.length_a   1.000
_cell.length_b   1.000
_cell.length_c   1.000
_cell.angle_alpha   90.00
_cell.angle_beta   90.00
_cell.angle_gamma   90.00
#
_symmetry.space_group_name_H-M   'P 1'
#
loop_
_entity.id
_entity.type
_entity.pdbx_description
1 polymer ?
#
loop_
_entity_poly.entity_id
_entity_poly.type
_entity_poly.pdbx_seq_one_letter_code
_entity_poly.pdbx_strand_id
1 'polypeptide(L)'
;VPLLWILGVTMMLSPVRFVLRAKLNARLAFGASALASAINNLFVYPITIVLALWLRDAMALAIPVLVGAIAEIVFLWAKARPASTDFRPRRRFVRPLLYQFRWLAAGAVMMSLFSSGDYMVAEFLVETAVLGTYYFGYQLAVQPGRIFTTTVLNILVPVVKRLSHDRDRLVAALRRLLSTGGFAIAAINLSMLAMIEPLERVIWNGKWAGAVFTVQILAIGLTFTTILGIGMSPLMAQRRYPESVFCGGIRAVFMMVGAAVGALLWGTPDGLSIAVTGGMLIASVLGIGFVLRAYDVPVTGAMLHLARSTVPVVIIGGIAAVIGHLLLDGSTGRWNGAIALVGAGATYLVLLPVSLLVIPRDTRGEIIQLLPGPLRRLVPGGIAQPEMQDS
;
A
#
# COMPACT_ATOMS: atom_id res chain seq x y z
N VAL A 1 3.42 -16.32 26.55
CA VAL A 1 2.26 -15.81 27.32
C VAL A 1 2.40 -14.33 27.69
N PRO A 2 3.51 -13.79 28.27
CA PRO A 2 3.60 -12.36 28.65
C PRO A 2 3.43 -11.39 27.46
N LEU A 3 3.96 -11.72 26.29
CA LEU A 3 3.85 -10.91 25.06
C LEU A 3 2.39 -10.69 24.65
N LEU A 4 1.56 -11.74 24.72
CA LEU A 4 0.12 -11.64 24.41
C LEU A 4 -0.62 -10.73 25.38
N TRP A 5 -0.26 -10.74 26.66
CA TRP A 5 -0.85 -9.84 27.65
C TRP A 5 -0.54 -8.37 27.35
N ILE A 6 0.71 -8.05 26.99
CA ILE A 6 1.11 -6.67 26.65
C ILE A 6 0.36 -6.19 25.41
N LEU A 7 0.29 -7.02 24.38
CA LEU A 7 -0.45 -6.70 23.15
C LEU A 7 -1.96 -6.57 23.43
N GLY A 8 -2.53 -7.46 24.26
CA GLY A 8 -3.92 -7.40 24.68
C GLY A 8 -4.27 -6.11 25.41
N VAL A 9 -3.43 -5.68 26.37
CA VAL A 9 -3.61 -4.38 27.05
C VAL A 9 -3.52 -3.23 26.06
N THR A 10 -2.57 -3.26 25.14
CA THR A 10 -2.43 -2.22 24.10
C THR A 10 -3.66 -2.14 23.20
N MET A 11 -4.25 -3.29 22.85
CA MET A 11 -5.52 -3.34 22.10
C MET A 11 -6.68 -2.76 22.91
N MET A 12 -6.77 -3.05 24.22
CA MET A 12 -7.79 -2.45 25.10
C MET A 12 -7.69 -0.94 25.21
N LEU A 13 -6.52 -0.35 25.04
CA LEU A 13 -6.30 1.09 25.02
C LEU A 13 -6.70 1.75 23.68
N SER A 14 -6.81 0.98 22.60
CA SER A 14 -7.11 1.51 21.27
C SER A 14 -8.44 2.27 21.15
N PRO A 15 -9.58 1.81 21.74
CA PRO A 15 -10.83 2.57 21.70
C PRO A 15 -10.71 3.97 22.32
N VAL A 16 -9.93 4.11 23.41
CA VAL A 16 -9.69 5.41 24.06
C VAL A 16 -8.98 6.35 23.08
N ARG A 17 -7.94 5.87 22.41
CA ARG A 17 -7.23 6.66 21.37
C ARG A 17 -8.17 7.08 20.25
N PHE A 18 -9.02 6.19 19.76
CA PHE A 18 -9.97 6.49 18.70
C PHE A 18 -10.97 7.57 19.11
N VAL A 19 -11.55 7.51 20.31
CA VAL A 19 -12.48 8.54 20.80
C VAL A 19 -11.80 9.89 20.91
N LEU A 20 -10.61 9.95 21.49
CA LEU A 20 -9.87 11.20 21.66
C LEU A 20 -9.46 11.82 20.29
N ARG A 21 -8.99 11.01 19.36
CA ARG A 21 -8.67 11.43 17.98
C ARG A 21 -9.93 11.92 17.25
N ALA A 22 -11.03 11.18 17.36
CA ALA A 22 -12.29 11.58 16.74
C ALA A 22 -12.76 12.95 17.23
N LYS A 23 -12.62 13.23 18.54
CA LYS A 23 -12.94 14.53 19.12
C LYS A 23 -12.06 15.66 18.58
N LEU A 24 -10.74 15.44 18.44
CA LEU A 24 -9.83 16.42 17.86
C LEU A 24 -10.12 16.65 16.37
N ASN A 25 -10.38 15.59 15.62
CA ASN A 25 -10.72 15.67 14.20
C ASN A 25 -12.07 16.40 13.98
N ALA A 26 -13.06 16.20 14.87
CA ALA A 26 -14.31 16.92 14.84
C ALA A 26 -14.14 18.44 15.09
N ARG A 27 -13.08 18.82 15.83
CA ARG A 27 -12.67 20.22 16.04
C ARG A 27 -11.71 20.74 14.97
N LEU A 28 -11.48 19.97 13.89
CA LEU A 28 -10.54 20.27 12.81
C LEU A 28 -9.07 20.46 13.28
N ALA A 29 -8.74 19.95 14.47
CA ALA A 29 -7.40 20.04 15.06
C ALA A 29 -6.47 18.91 14.51
N PHE A 30 -6.34 18.83 13.18
CA PHE A 30 -5.57 17.78 12.51
C PHE A 30 -4.09 17.79 12.89
N GLY A 31 -3.51 18.97 13.13
CA GLY A 31 -2.13 19.10 13.58
C GLY A 31 -1.86 18.40 14.92
N ALA A 32 -2.80 18.49 15.86
CA ALA A 32 -2.70 17.80 17.15
C ALA A 32 -2.83 16.28 16.98
N SER A 33 -3.70 15.82 16.07
CA SER A 33 -3.84 14.39 15.75
C SER A 33 -2.58 13.83 15.08
N ALA A 34 -1.95 14.60 14.18
CA ALA A 34 -0.69 14.23 13.54
C ALA A 34 0.47 14.19 14.54
N LEU A 35 0.56 15.18 15.43
CA LEU A 35 1.57 15.23 16.48
C LEU A 35 1.44 14.06 17.46
N ALA A 36 0.21 13.64 17.78
CA ALA A 36 -0.01 12.45 18.61
C ALA A 36 0.58 11.18 17.97
N SER A 37 0.44 11.01 16.65
CA SER A 37 1.06 9.91 15.93
C SER A 37 2.59 10.02 15.93
N ALA A 38 3.13 11.22 15.77
CA ALA A 38 4.57 11.45 15.82
C ALA A 38 5.14 11.12 17.21
N ILE A 39 4.44 11.50 18.29
CA ILE A 39 4.81 11.14 19.66
C ILE A 39 4.82 9.63 19.84
N ASN A 40 3.77 8.91 19.41
CA ASN A 40 3.77 7.46 19.48
C ASN A 40 5.02 6.86 18.81
N ASN A 41 5.32 7.28 17.57
CA ASN A 41 6.47 6.77 16.83
C ASN A 41 7.80 7.13 17.48
N LEU A 42 7.90 8.34 18.04
CA LEU A 42 9.11 8.82 18.75
C LEU A 42 9.41 7.97 20.00
N PHE A 43 8.38 7.45 20.67
CA PHE A 43 8.60 6.54 21.79
C PHE A 43 8.82 5.10 21.31
N VAL A 44 8.04 4.62 20.34
CA VAL A 44 8.14 3.22 19.87
C VAL A 44 9.50 2.92 19.27
N TYR A 45 9.96 3.66 18.26
CA TYR A 45 11.17 3.29 17.53
C TYR A 45 12.46 3.35 18.35
N PRO A 46 12.80 4.43 19.08
CA PRO A 46 14.03 4.46 19.86
C PRO A 46 14.04 3.43 21.01
N ILE A 47 12.89 3.27 21.70
CA ILE A 47 12.80 2.29 22.79
C ILE A 47 12.94 0.88 22.24
N THR A 48 12.36 0.57 21.06
CA THR A 48 12.54 -0.73 20.39
C THR A 48 14.01 -1.00 20.11
N ILE A 49 14.74 -0.03 19.56
CA ILE A 49 16.17 -0.20 19.26
C ILE A 49 16.96 -0.49 20.55
N VAL A 50 16.76 0.32 21.59
CA VAL A 50 17.46 0.15 22.86
C VAL A 50 17.14 -1.20 23.49
N LEU A 51 15.86 -1.58 23.57
CA LEU A 51 15.45 -2.85 24.16
C LEU A 51 15.87 -4.06 23.32
N ALA A 52 15.89 -3.94 21.99
CA ALA A 52 16.36 -5.01 21.12
C ALA A 52 17.86 -5.30 21.33
N LEU A 53 18.67 -4.26 21.57
CA LEU A 53 20.09 -4.43 21.91
C LEU A 53 20.30 -5.07 23.28
N TRP A 54 19.42 -4.76 24.22
CA TRP A 54 19.55 -5.24 25.62
C TRP A 54 18.93 -6.62 25.85
N LEU A 55 17.64 -6.80 25.47
CA LEU A 55 16.88 -8.00 25.79
C LEU A 55 17.08 -9.13 24.76
N ARG A 56 17.36 -8.80 23.50
CA ARG A 56 17.46 -9.76 22.37
C ARG A 56 16.31 -10.77 22.30
N ASP A 57 15.12 -10.38 22.75
CA ASP A 57 13.91 -11.18 22.85
C ASP A 57 12.73 -10.45 22.21
N ALA A 58 11.68 -11.18 21.85
CA ALA A 58 10.45 -10.66 21.28
C ALA A 58 9.74 -9.61 22.16
N MET A 59 9.99 -9.62 23.47
CA MET A 59 9.51 -8.59 24.40
C MET A 59 10.00 -7.20 24.06
N ALA A 60 11.18 -7.08 23.45
CA ALA A 60 11.74 -5.80 22.99
C ALA A 60 10.86 -5.12 21.92
N LEU A 61 10.01 -5.85 21.23
CA LEU A 61 9.06 -5.31 20.25
C LEU A 61 7.71 -4.94 20.88
N ALA A 62 7.27 -5.67 21.92
CA ALA A 62 5.94 -5.47 22.51
C ALA A 62 5.89 -4.31 23.52
N ILE A 63 6.91 -4.20 24.38
CA ILE A 63 6.97 -3.16 25.41
C ILE A 63 6.91 -1.74 24.84
N PRO A 64 7.68 -1.39 23.79
CA PRO A 64 7.63 -0.04 23.20
C PRO A 64 6.27 0.33 22.64
N VAL A 65 5.53 -0.63 22.07
CA VAL A 65 4.18 -0.39 21.53
C VAL A 65 3.22 0.02 22.65
N LEU A 66 3.31 -0.59 23.82
CA LEU A 66 2.52 -0.21 25.00
C LEU A 66 2.92 1.18 25.51
N VAL A 67 4.22 1.44 25.65
CA VAL A 67 4.73 2.74 26.11
C VAL A 67 4.31 3.86 25.15
N GLY A 68 4.47 3.66 23.85
CA GLY A 68 4.04 4.62 22.83
C GLY A 68 2.53 4.87 22.85
N ALA A 69 1.73 3.82 23.03
CA ALA A 69 0.28 3.94 23.17
C ALA A 69 -0.13 4.77 24.39
N ILE A 70 0.53 4.59 25.53
CA ILE A 70 0.29 5.37 26.76
C ILE A 70 0.71 6.82 26.53
N ALA A 71 1.90 7.08 25.98
CA ALA A 71 2.37 8.43 25.69
C ALA A 71 1.42 9.18 24.75
N GLU A 72 0.94 8.50 23.71
CA GLU A 72 -0.06 9.05 22.80
C GLU A 72 -1.39 9.40 23.53
N ILE A 73 -1.89 8.50 24.38
CA ILE A 73 -3.12 8.73 25.15
C ILE A 73 -2.98 9.94 26.08
N VAL A 74 -1.87 10.05 26.78
CA VAL A 74 -1.60 11.17 27.69
C VAL A 74 -1.63 12.50 26.91
N PHE A 75 -0.95 12.54 25.78
CA PHE A 75 -0.96 13.74 24.91
C PHE A 75 -2.35 14.05 24.37
N LEU A 76 -3.05 13.06 23.83
CA LEU A 76 -4.41 13.22 23.31
C LEU A 76 -5.38 13.68 24.41
N TRP A 77 -5.25 13.14 25.61
CA TRP A 77 -6.10 13.52 26.75
C TRP A 77 -5.90 14.99 27.12
N ALA A 78 -4.66 15.43 27.22
CA ALA A 78 -4.33 16.83 27.51
C ALA A 78 -4.87 17.80 26.44
N LYS A 79 -4.84 17.43 25.17
CA LYS A 79 -5.30 18.27 24.06
C LYS A 79 -6.81 18.19 23.83
N ALA A 80 -7.41 17.01 23.89
CA ALA A 80 -8.82 16.80 23.64
C ALA A 80 -9.70 17.24 24.81
N ARG A 81 -9.15 17.28 26.05
CA ARG A 81 -9.89 17.59 27.29
C ARG A 81 -11.26 16.89 27.28
N PRO A 82 -11.31 15.55 27.33
CA PRO A 82 -12.55 14.82 27.23
C PRO A 82 -13.42 15.06 28.46
N ALA A 83 -14.73 15.16 28.25
CA ALA A 83 -15.70 15.10 29.33
C ALA A 83 -16.08 13.64 29.58
N SER A 84 -16.49 13.30 30.80
CA SER A 84 -16.97 11.96 31.14
C SER A 84 -18.13 11.48 30.25
N THR A 85 -18.90 12.42 29.72
CA THR A 85 -20.02 12.18 28.80
C THR A 85 -19.56 11.69 27.42
N ASP A 86 -18.31 11.95 27.01
CA ASP A 86 -17.78 11.54 25.70
C ASP A 86 -17.59 10.01 25.64
N PHE A 87 -17.41 9.37 26.79
CA PHE A 87 -17.25 7.90 26.91
C PHE A 87 -18.55 7.16 27.26
N ARG A 88 -19.67 7.90 27.47
CA ARG A 88 -20.95 7.26 27.77
C ARG A 88 -21.68 6.90 26.48
N PRO A 89 -21.94 5.60 26.22
CA PRO A 89 -22.71 5.20 25.06
C PRO A 89 -24.15 5.67 25.21
N ARG A 90 -24.61 6.45 24.25
CA ARG A 90 -26.02 6.86 24.17
C ARG A 90 -26.80 5.71 23.52
N ARG A 91 -27.36 4.80 24.30
CA ARG A 91 -28.08 3.59 23.85
C ARG A 91 -29.10 3.87 22.74
N ARG A 92 -29.74 5.03 22.75
CA ARG A 92 -30.69 5.49 21.73
C ARG A 92 -30.10 5.56 20.32
N PHE A 93 -28.80 5.80 20.18
CA PHE A 93 -28.13 5.90 18.89
C PHE A 93 -27.36 4.63 18.49
N VAL A 94 -27.19 3.68 19.40
CA VAL A 94 -26.38 2.48 19.14
C VAL A 94 -26.97 1.64 17.99
N ARG A 95 -28.29 1.36 18.06
CA ARG A 95 -28.95 0.52 17.04
C ARG A 95 -28.96 1.16 15.64
N PRO A 96 -29.35 2.45 15.44
CA PRO A 96 -29.26 3.09 14.14
C PRO A 96 -27.83 3.22 13.63
N LEU A 97 -26.86 3.49 14.53
CA LEU A 97 -25.44 3.54 14.17
C LEU A 97 -24.93 2.18 13.69
N LEU A 98 -25.21 1.09 14.42
CA LEU A 98 -24.80 -0.27 14.01
C LEU A 98 -25.38 -0.63 12.63
N TYR A 99 -26.63 -0.26 12.36
CA TYR A 99 -27.23 -0.50 11.06
C TYR A 99 -26.56 0.30 9.94
N GLN A 100 -26.25 1.58 10.17
CA GLN A 100 -25.57 2.42 9.20
C GLN A 100 -24.12 2.00 8.96
N PHE A 101 -23.42 1.61 10.04
CA PHE A 101 -21.99 1.24 9.99
C PHE A 101 -21.73 -0.23 9.68
N ARG A 102 -22.76 -1.09 9.52
CA ARG A 102 -22.57 -2.52 9.24
C ARG A 102 -21.68 -2.79 8.03
N TRP A 103 -21.87 -2.05 6.96
CA TRP A 103 -21.06 -2.19 5.75
C TRP A 103 -19.65 -1.64 5.93
N LEU A 104 -19.50 -0.57 6.70
CA LEU A 104 -18.18 -0.05 7.03
C LEU A 104 -17.39 -1.03 7.90
N ALA A 105 -18.05 -1.65 8.88
CA ALA A 105 -17.47 -2.70 9.70
C ALA A 105 -17.12 -3.94 8.87
N ALA A 106 -18.02 -4.39 7.98
CA ALA A 106 -17.72 -5.46 7.04
C ALA A 106 -16.50 -5.12 6.14
N GLY A 107 -16.43 -3.88 5.64
CA GLY A 107 -15.28 -3.40 4.87
C GLY A 107 -13.98 -3.42 5.66
N ALA A 108 -14.02 -3.06 6.95
CA ALA A 108 -12.85 -3.13 7.83
C ALA A 108 -12.39 -4.58 8.06
N VAL A 109 -13.32 -5.52 8.21
CA VAL A 109 -13.02 -6.96 8.31
C VAL A 109 -12.39 -7.46 7.00
N MET A 110 -12.98 -7.14 5.84
CA MET A 110 -12.40 -7.54 4.54
C MET A 110 -11.01 -6.93 4.33
N MET A 111 -10.80 -5.69 4.75
CA MET A 111 -9.48 -5.06 4.68
C MET A 111 -8.47 -5.73 5.62
N SER A 112 -8.88 -6.14 6.81
CA SER A 112 -8.04 -6.90 7.75
C SER A 112 -7.68 -8.28 7.18
N LEU A 113 -8.65 -9.00 6.61
CA LEU A 113 -8.40 -10.28 5.94
C LEU A 113 -7.51 -10.11 4.70
N PHE A 114 -7.67 -9.05 3.95
CA PHE A 114 -6.76 -8.75 2.83
C PHE A 114 -5.33 -8.44 3.31
N SER A 115 -5.15 -7.76 4.43
CA SER A 115 -3.81 -7.37 4.90
C SER A 115 -3.07 -8.44 5.69
N SER A 116 -3.77 -9.48 6.17
CA SER A 116 -3.18 -10.47 7.07
C SER A 116 -3.71 -11.89 6.88
N GLY A 117 -4.67 -12.10 5.99
CA GLY A 117 -5.33 -13.39 5.79
C GLY A 117 -4.41 -14.46 5.18
N ASP A 118 -3.46 -14.03 4.35
CA ASP A 118 -2.42 -14.89 3.80
C ASP A 118 -1.53 -15.49 4.90
N TYR A 119 -1.11 -14.68 5.89
CA TYR A 119 -0.35 -15.15 7.04
C TYR A 119 -1.16 -16.11 7.90
N MET A 120 -2.45 -15.78 8.14
CA MET A 120 -3.33 -16.63 8.95
C MET A 120 -3.48 -18.02 8.32
N VAL A 121 -3.57 -18.10 6.99
CA VAL A 121 -3.67 -19.38 6.28
C VAL A 121 -2.32 -20.09 6.24
N ALA A 122 -1.26 -19.37 5.94
CA ALA A 122 0.07 -19.95 5.80
C ALA A 122 0.62 -20.48 7.15
N GLU A 123 0.30 -19.84 8.28
CA GLU A 123 0.73 -20.25 9.62
C GLU A 123 0.38 -21.70 9.95
N PHE A 124 -0.75 -22.20 9.45
CA PHE A 124 -1.19 -23.58 9.68
C PHE A 124 -0.61 -24.58 8.70
N LEU A 125 0.03 -24.14 7.63
CA LEU A 125 0.39 -24.99 6.49
C LEU A 125 1.88 -25.05 6.22
N VAL A 126 2.69 -24.07 6.68
CA VAL A 126 4.13 -24.03 6.44
C VAL A 126 4.92 -23.87 7.73
N GLU A 127 6.21 -24.18 7.66
CA GLU A 127 7.14 -24.00 8.78
C GLU A 127 7.31 -22.51 9.14
N THR A 128 7.53 -22.24 10.43
CA THR A 128 7.72 -20.86 10.94
C THR A 128 8.85 -20.11 10.24
N ALA A 129 9.90 -20.79 9.83
CA ALA A 129 11.02 -20.16 9.10
C ALA A 129 10.61 -19.67 7.71
N VAL A 130 9.81 -20.47 6.99
CA VAL A 130 9.24 -20.13 5.68
C VAL A 130 8.31 -18.92 5.83
N LEU A 131 7.40 -18.99 6.82
CA LEU A 131 6.47 -17.89 7.10
C LEU A 131 7.21 -16.60 7.48
N GLY A 132 8.28 -16.70 8.29
CA GLY A 132 9.10 -15.55 8.67
C GLY A 132 9.77 -14.87 7.48
N THR A 133 10.32 -15.64 6.55
CA THR A 133 10.93 -15.13 5.30
C THR A 133 9.89 -14.47 4.40
N TYR A 134 8.74 -15.12 4.21
CA TYR A 134 7.62 -14.57 3.45
C TYR A 134 7.09 -13.27 4.08
N TYR A 135 6.88 -13.24 5.41
CA TYR A 135 6.42 -12.06 6.15
C TYR A 135 7.37 -10.88 5.98
N PHE A 136 8.67 -11.12 6.13
CA PHE A 136 9.68 -10.09 5.93
C PHE A 136 9.63 -9.52 4.50
N GLY A 137 9.56 -10.41 3.50
CA GLY A 137 9.44 -10.02 2.10
C GLY A 137 8.18 -9.17 1.83
N TYR A 138 7.03 -9.61 2.36
CA TYR A 138 5.79 -8.86 2.22
C TYR A 138 5.85 -7.47 2.86
N GLN A 139 6.40 -7.36 4.08
CA GLN A 139 6.53 -6.08 4.77
C GLN A 139 7.39 -5.08 4.00
N LEU A 140 8.43 -5.55 3.30
CA LEU A 140 9.22 -4.68 2.43
C LEU A 140 8.48 -4.31 1.15
N ALA A 141 7.84 -5.27 0.49
CA ALA A 141 7.14 -5.07 -0.77
C ALA A 141 5.96 -4.07 -0.64
N VAL A 142 5.28 -4.03 0.51
CA VAL A 142 4.11 -3.16 0.72
C VAL A 142 4.47 -1.69 0.99
N GLN A 143 5.69 -1.38 1.43
CA GLN A 143 6.04 -0.03 1.91
C GLN A 143 5.87 1.07 0.86
N PRO A 144 6.39 0.95 -0.38
CA PRO A 144 6.27 2.01 -1.36
C PRO A 144 4.81 2.36 -1.68
N GLY A 145 3.98 1.32 -1.90
CA GLY A 145 2.55 1.50 -2.17
C GLY A 145 1.79 2.11 -1.00
N ARG A 146 2.15 1.78 0.23
CA ARG A 146 1.50 2.30 1.43
C ARG A 146 1.74 3.80 1.61
N ILE A 147 2.96 4.27 1.37
CA ILE A 147 3.31 5.70 1.42
C ILE A 147 2.50 6.47 0.37
N PHE A 148 2.46 5.96 -0.86
CA PHE A 148 1.72 6.57 -1.95
C PHE A 148 0.21 6.59 -1.68
N THR A 149 -0.36 5.46 -1.30
CA THR A 149 -1.80 5.29 -1.10
C THR A 149 -2.35 6.19 0.01
N THR A 150 -1.64 6.30 1.14
CA THR A 150 -2.07 7.16 2.25
C THR A 150 -2.13 8.63 1.84
N THR A 151 -1.19 9.10 1.02
CA THR A 151 -1.16 10.49 0.53
C THR A 151 -2.26 10.74 -0.50
N VAL A 152 -2.37 9.84 -1.48
CA VAL A 152 -3.29 10.03 -2.62
C VAL A 152 -4.75 9.87 -2.23
N LEU A 153 -5.11 8.87 -1.43
CA LEU A 153 -6.51 8.65 -1.03
C LEU A 153 -7.09 9.81 -0.21
N ASN A 154 -6.27 10.46 0.61
CA ASN A 154 -6.71 11.62 1.39
C ASN A 154 -7.14 12.81 0.51
N ILE A 155 -6.56 12.93 -0.67
CA ILE A 155 -6.89 13.98 -1.65
C ILE A 155 -8.01 13.50 -2.60
N LEU A 156 -7.93 12.24 -3.01
CA LEU A 156 -8.78 11.67 -4.05
C LEU A 156 -10.24 11.57 -3.65
N VAL A 157 -10.54 11.08 -2.44
CA VAL A 157 -11.91 10.90 -1.97
C VAL A 157 -12.72 12.21 -1.96
N PRO A 158 -12.21 13.35 -1.43
CA PRO A 158 -12.90 14.64 -1.52
C PRO A 158 -13.08 15.12 -2.97
N VAL A 159 -12.10 14.93 -3.84
CA VAL A 159 -12.18 15.33 -5.26
C VAL A 159 -13.26 14.53 -5.99
N VAL A 160 -13.23 13.21 -5.85
CA VAL A 160 -14.23 12.32 -6.46
C VAL A 160 -15.64 12.63 -5.93
N LYS A 161 -15.78 12.98 -4.65
CA LYS A 161 -17.06 13.38 -4.08
C LYS A 161 -17.61 14.65 -4.73
N ARG A 162 -16.79 15.63 -5.06
CA ARG A 162 -17.21 16.83 -5.79
C ARG A 162 -17.69 16.52 -7.22
N LEU A 163 -17.06 15.54 -7.86
CA LEU A 163 -17.40 15.12 -9.22
C LEU A 163 -18.61 14.15 -9.26
N SER A 164 -19.06 13.64 -8.10
CA SER A 164 -20.12 12.62 -8.03
C SER A 164 -21.48 13.06 -8.58
N HIS A 165 -21.71 14.36 -8.78
CA HIS A 165 -22.94 14.91 -9.35
C HIS A 165 -22.92 14.95 -10.89
N ASP A 166 -21.76 14.80 -11.52
CA ASP A 166 -21.56 14.79 -12.97
C ASP A 166 -20.95 13.45 -13.38
N ARG A 167 -21.78 12.61 -14.00
CA ARG A 167 -21.40 11.25 -14.37
C ARG A 167 -20.25 11.20 -15.38
N ASP A 168 -20.28 12.08 -16.38
CA ASP A 168 -19.27 12.08 -17.45
C ASP A 168 -17.91 12.50 -16.92
N ARG A 169 -17.88 13.51 -16.06
CA ARG A 169 -16.66 13.93 -15.35
C ARG A 169 -16.15 12.87 -14.40
N LEU A 170 -17.04 12.14 -13.72
CA LEU A 170 -16.66 11.05 -12.83
C LEU A 170 -16.03 9.90 -13.60
N VAL A 171 -16.62 9.50 -14.74
CA VAL A 171 -16.09 8.44 -15.62
C VAL A 171 -14.73 8.86 -16.20
N ALA A 172 -14.60 10.11 -16.65
CA ALA A 172 -13.31 10.64 -17.12
C ALA A 172 -12.25 10.62 -16.02
N ALA A 173 -12.61 11.05 -14.80
CA ALA A 173 -11.72 10.99 -13.64
C ALA A 173 -11.32 9.55 -13.29
N LEU A 174 -12.25 8.57 -13.33
CA LEU A 174 -11.96 7.17 -13.08
C LEU A 174 -10.96 6.60 -14.11
N ARG A 175 -11.16 6.92 -15.40
CA ARG A 175 -10.20 6.51 -16.46
C ARG A 175 -8.81 7.09 -16.22
N ARG A 176 -8.72 8.37 -15.87
CA ARG A 176 -7.46 9.02 -15.51
C ARG A 176 -6.79 8.39 -14.30
N LEU A 177 -7.56 8.09 -13.27
CA LEU A 177 -7.06 7.44 -12.07
C LEU A 177 -6.48 6.06 -12.34
N LEU A 178 -7.14 5.28 -13.20
CA LEU A 178 -6.66 3.95 -13.57
C LEU A 178 -5.44 4.01 -14.49
N SER A 179 -5.36 4.96 -15.43
CA SER A 179 -4.25 5.06 -16.38
C SER A 179 -3.05 5.80 -15.79
N THR A 180 -3.21 7.08 -15.46
CA THR A 180 -2.11 7.93 -14.95
C THR A 180 -1.74 7.56 -13.51
N GLY A 181 -2.73 7.35 -12.64
CA GLY A 181 -2.52 6.87 -11.27
C GLY A 181 -1.93 5.46 -11.26
N GLY A 182 -2.42 4.58 -12.14
CA GLY A 182 -1.89 3.23 -12.32
C GLY A 182 -0.41 3.22 -12.72
N PHE A 183 -0.02 4.08 -13.66
CA PHE A 183 1.39 4.26 -14.02
C PHE A 183 2.24 4.73 -12.85
N ALA A 184 1.80 5.75 -12.12
CA ALA A 184 2.54 6.29 -10.98
C ALA A 184 2.72 5.24 -9.87
N ILE A 185 1.68 4.46 -9.58
CA ILE A 185 1.75 3.35 -8.62
C ILE A 185 2.72 2.28 -9.11
N ALA A 186 2.63 1.89 -10.39
CA ALA A 186 3.53 0.91 -10.97
C ALA A 186 4.98 1.39 -10.88
N ALA A 187 5.25 2.64 -11.24
CA ALA A 187 6.60 3.22 -11.16
C ALA A 187 7.16 3.21 -9.73
N ILE A 188 6.33 3.44 -8.71
CA ILE A 188 6.78 3.45 -7.32
C ILE A 188 6.94 2.01 -6.77
N ASN A 189 5.94 1.15 -6.95
CA ASN A 189 5.99 -0.20 -6.38
C ASN A 189 7.03 -1.09 -7.08
N LEU A 190 7.11 -1.00 -8.41
CA LEU A 190 8.02 -1.84 -9.19
C LEU A 190 9.47 -1.37 -9.12
N SER A 191 9.77 -0.20 -8.53
CA SER A 191 11.13 0.14 -8.14
C SER A 191 11.72 -0.88 -7.14
N MET A 192 10.86 -1.52 -6.31
CA MET A 192 11.31 -2.61 -5.42
C MET A 192 11.83 -3.81 -6.21
N LEU A 193 11.24 -4.12 -7.36
CA LEU A 193 11.70 -5.20 -8.22
C LEU A 193 13.17 -4.98 -8.65
N ALA A 194 13.51 -3.74 -8.98
CA ALA A 194 14.85 -3.38 -9.39
C ALA A 194 15.87 -3.27 -8.24
N MET A 195 15.42 -2.75 -7.10
CA MET A 195 16.34 -2.27 -6.06
C MET A 195 16.49 -3.23 -4.88
N ILE A 196 15.58 -4.21 -4.70
CA ILE A 196 15.56 -4.99 -3.45
C ILE A 196 16.79 -5.85 -3.23
N GLU A 197 17.35 -6.48 -4.28
CA GLU A 197 18.52 -7.34 -4.14
C GLU A 197 19.77 -6.55 -3.73
N PRO A 198 20.16 -5.46 -4.43
CA PRO A 198 21.26 -4.63 -3.97
C PRO A 198 20.99 -3.94 -2.64
N LEU A 199 19.76 -3.55 -2.36
CA LEU A 199 19.36 -2.95 -1.08
C LEU A 199 19.54 -3.94 0.09
N GLU A 200 19.18 -5.20 -0.13
CA GLU A 200 19.38 -6.28 0.84
C GLU A 200 20.88 -6.45 1.17
N ARG A 201 21.75 -6.43 0.16
CA ARG A 201 23.20 -6.50 0.36
C ARG A 201 23.73 -5.34 1.18
N VAL A 202 23.28 -4.12 0.90
CA VAL A 202 23.72 -2.92 1.64
C VAL A 202 23.29 -2.96 3.09
N ILE A 203 22.01 -3.25 3.35
CA ILE A 203 21.42 -3.12 4.69
C ILE A 203 21.71 -4.37 5.52
N TRP A 204 21.39 -5.56 5.00
CA TRP A 204 21.41 -6.82 5.75
C TRP A 204 22.56 -7.75 5.40
N ASN A 205 23.39 -7.38 4.42
CA ASN A 205 24.62 -8.10 4.05
C ASN A 205 24.36 -9.58 3.69
N GLY A 206 23.30 -9.89 2.96
CA GLY A 206 22.93 -11.21 2.51
C GLY A 206 22.10 -12.04 3.50
N LYS A 207 21.80 -11.52 4.69
CA LYS A 207 21.04 -12.26 5.72
C LYS A 207 19.63 -12.64 5.25
N TRP A 208 19.01 -11.82 4.43
CA TRP A 208 17.64 -11.99 3.93
C TRP A 208 17.57 -12.25 2.43
N ALA A 209 18.68 -12.77 1.85
CA ALA A 209 18.73 -13.10 0.43
C ALA A 209 17.58 -14.01 -0.04
N GLY A 210 17.14 -14.96 0.79
CA GLY A 210 15.97 -15.82 0.51
C GLY A 210 14.63 -15.07 0.42
N ALA A 211 14.54 -13.82 0.88
CA ALA A 211 13.32 -13.03 0.77
C ALA A 211 13.29 -12.14 -0.48
N VAL A 212 14.40 -11.99 -1.20
CA VAL A 212 14.51 -11.08 -2.36
C VAL A 212 13.48 -11.43 -3.44
N PHE A 213 13.43 -12.68 -3.86
CA PHE A 213 12.48 -13.14 -4.86
C PHE A 213 11.02 -12.92 -4.40
N THR A 214 10.72 -13.20 -3.13
CA THR A 214 9.40 -12.94 -2.51
C THR A 214 9.02 -11.48 -2.65
N VAL A 215 9.93 -10.53 -2.35
CA VAL A 215 9.65 -9.08 -2.50
C VAL A 215 9.38 -8.73 -3.96
N GLN A 216 10.20 -9.23 -4.88
CA GLN A 216 10.08 -8.95 -6.32
C GLN A 216 8.72 -9.38 -6.86
N ILE A 217 8.31 -10.60 -6.57
CA ILE A 217 7.03 -11.15 -7.05
C ILE A 217 5.84 -10.45 -6.39
N LEU A 218 5.88 -10.24 -5.08
CA LEU A 218 4.80 -9.54 -4.36
C LEU A 218 4.66 -8.07 -4.79
N ALA A 219 5.75 -7.38 -5.15
CA ALA A 219 5.67 -6.01 -5.66
C ALA A 219 4.79 -5.90 -6.92
N ILE A 220 4.80 -6.93 -7.78
CA ILE A 220 3.92 -7.00 -8.96
C ILE A 220 2.45 -7.11 -8.50
N GLY A 221 2.11 -8.07 -7.66
CA GLY A 221 0.74 -8.27 -7.17
C GLY A 221 0.20 -7.06 -6.42
N LEU A 222 1.01 -6.49 -5.53
CA LEU A 222 0.67 -5.30 -4.75
C LEU A 222 0.44 -4.06 -5.62
N THR A 223 1.12 -3.94 -6.75
CA THR A 223 0.87 -2.87 -7.73
C THR A 223 -0.58 -2.90 -8.20
N PHE A 224 -1.06 -4.04 -8.68
CA PHE A 224 -2.42 -4.17 -9.21
C PHE A 224 -3.49 -4.06 -8.12
N THR A 225 -3.24 -4.60 -6.92
CA THR A 225 -4.17 -4.43 -5.80
C THR A 225 -4.25 -2.98 -5.33
N THR A 226 -3.16 -2.22 -5.39
CA THR A 226 -3.15 -0.79 -5.07
C THR A 226 -3.94 0.01 -6.09
N ILE A 227 -3.80 -0.30 -7.39
CA ILE A 227 -4.58 0.30 -8.47
C ILE A 227 -6.08 0.04 -8.27
N LEU A 228 -6.47 -1.21 -7.94
CA LEU A 228 -7.85 -1.53 -7.60
C LEU A 228 -8.33 -0.71 -6.38
N GLY A 229 -7.52 -0.59 -5.33
CA GLY A 229 -7.84 0.20 -4.14
C GLY A 229 -8.20 1.65 -4.48
N ILE A 230 -7.43 2.28 -5.39
CA ILE A 230 -7.72 3.63 -5.89
C ILE A 230 -8.97 3.62 -6.78
N GLY A 231 -9.12 2.64 -7.66
CA GLY A 231 -10.31 2.47 -8.50
C GLY A 231 -11.61 2.32 -7.72
N MET A 232 -11.56 1.84 -6.47
CA MET A 232 -12.72 1.74 -5.58
C MET A 232 -13.12 3.08 -4.92
N SER A 233 -12.31 4.13 -5.01
CA SER A 233 -12.57 5.42 -4.36
C SER A 233 -13.91 6.06 -4.77
N PRO A 234 -14.41 5.97 -6.02
CA PRO A 234 -15.73 6.47 -6.38
C PRO A 234 -16.88 5.75 -5.66
N LEU A 235 -16.77 4.42 -5.46
CA LEU A 235 -17.77 3.66 -4.71
C LEU A 235 -17.87 4.14 -3.26
N MET A 236 -16.72 4.40 -2.62
CA MET A 236 -16.66 4.95 -1.27
C MET A 236 -17.21 6.37 -1.19
N ALA A 237 -16.87 7.24 -2.15
CA ALA A 237 -17.34 8.62 -2.22
C ALA A 237 -18.87 8.71 -2.39
N GLN A 238 -19.46 7.79 -3.15
CA GLN A 238 -20.90 7.69 -3.38
C GLN A 238 -21.64 6.86 -2.32
N ARG A 239 -20.97 6.42 -1.24
CA ARG A 239 -21.53 5.57 -0.18
C ARG A 239 -22.04 4.20 -0.67
N ARG A 240 -21.55 3.71 -1.80
CA ARG A 240 -21.84 2.37 -2.33
C ARG A 240 -21.02 1.30 -1.58
N TYR A 241 -21.17 1.30 -0.25
CA TYR A 241 -20.39 0.46 0.64
C TYR A 241 -20.53 -1.06 0.37
N PRO A 242 -21.74 -1.61 0.06
CA PRO A 242 -21.88 -3.04 -0.24
C PRO A 242 -20.98 -3.49 -1.37
N GLU A 243 -20.87 -2.70 -2.43
CA GLU A 243 -20.04 -3.00 -3.59
C GLU A 243 -18.54 -2.90 -3.27
N SER A 244 -18.16 -1.91 -2.45
CA SER A 244 -16.79 -1.80 -1.94
C SER A 244 -16.42 -3.01 -1.07
N VAL A 245 -17.33 -3.49 -0.20
CA VAL A 245 -17.15 -4.69 0.61
C VAL A 245 -17.01 -5.93 -0.26
N PHE A 246 -17.81 -6.06 -1.31
CA PHE A 246 -17.71 -7.15 -2.26
C PHE A 246 -16.36 -7.21 -2.95
N CYS A 247 -15.86 -6.07 -3.46
CA CYS A 247 -14.51 -5.99 -4.04
C CYS A 247 -13.42 -6.32 -3.01
N GLY A 248 -13.56 -5.85 -1.77
CA GLY A 248 -12.65 -6.19 -0.67
C GLY A 248 -12.67 -7.69 -0.35
N GLY A 249 -13.85 -8.31 -0.38
CA GLY A 249 -14.04 -9.75 -0.18
C GLY A 249 -13.36 -10.58 -1.27
N ILE A 250 -13.54 -10.21 -2.55
CA ILE A 250 -12.84 -10.87 -3.68
C ILE A 250 -11.32 -10.83 -3.43
N ARG A 251 -10.76 -9.67 -3.07
CA ARG A 251 -9.31 -9.53 -2.79
C ARG A 251 -8.86 -10.45 -1.66
N ALA A 252 -9.60 -10.45 -0.54
CA ALA A 252 -9.27 -11.28 0.61
C ALA A 252 -9.32 -12.77 0.28
N VAL A 253 -10.40 -13.22 -0.37
CA VAL A 253 -10.59 -14.64 -0.72
C VAL A 253 -9.50 -15.12 -1.67
N PHE A 254 -9.25 -14.42 -2.78
CA PHE A 254 -8.23 -14.86 -3.74
C PHE A 254 -6.81 -14.83 -3.16
N MET A 255 -6.52 -13.90 -2.25
CA MET A 255 -5.24 -13.85 -1.55
C MET A 255 -5.07 -15.02 -0.58
N MET A 256 -6.12 -15.34 0.21
CA MET A 256 -6.11 -16.49 1.13
C MET A 256 -6.05 -17.83 0.37
N VAL A 257 -6.81 -17.96 -0.73
CA VAL A 257 -6.74 -19.13 -1.61
C VAL A 257 -5.34 -19.26 -2.23
N GLY A 258 -4.76 -18.15 -2.70
CA GLY A 258 -3.37 -18.14 -3.19
C GLY A 258 -2.39 -18.61 -2.13
N ALA A 259 -2.52 -18.13 -0.89
CA ALA A 259 -1.67 -18.57 0.22
C ALA A 259 -1.83 -20.08 0.51
N ALA A 260 -3.07 -20.58 0.53
CA ALA A 260 -3.33 -22.02 0.71
C ALA A 260 -2.72 -22.85 -0.43
N VAL A 261 -2.93 -22.45 -1.67
CA VAL A 261 -2.38 -23.14 -2.85
C VAL A 261 -0.85 -23.12 -2.82
N GLY A 262 -0.23 -21.96 -2.55
CA GLY A 262 1.22 -21.81 -2.46
C GLY A 262 1.85 -22.67 -1.35
N ALA A 263 1.19 -22.70 -0.19
CA ALA A 263 1.61 -23.51 0.94
C ALA A 263 1.53 -25.02 0.66
N LEU A 264 0.40 -25.47 0.09
CA LEU A 264 0.16 -26.90 -0.16
C LEU A 264 0.99 -27.47 -1.34
N LEU A 265 1.25 -26.67 -2.39
CA LEU A 265 1.96 -27.15 -3.57
C LEU A 265 3.47 -27.05 -3.42
N TRP A 266 3.97 -26.02 -2.80
CA TRP A 266 5.42 -25.76 -2.74
C TRP A 266 5.98 -25.69 -1.32
N GLY A 267 5.24 -25.15 -0.35
CA GLY A 267 5.70 -25.00 1.04
C GLY A 267 6.95 -24.11 1.21
N THR A 268 7.27 -23.28 0.19
CA THR A 268 8.43 -22.39 0.18
C THR A 268 7.99 -20.92 0.15
N PRO A 269 8.83 -19.95 0.59
CA PRO A 269 8.50 -18.53 0.51
C PRO A 269 8.20 -18.08 -0.93
N ASP A 270 8.95 -18.61 -1.90
CA ASP A 270 8.81 -18.29 -3.31
C ASP A 270 7.49 -18.82 -3.88
N GLY A 271 7.13 -20.07 -3.56
CA GLY A 271 5.87 -20.69 -3.97
C GLY A 271 4.66 -19.93 -3.39
N LEU A 272 4.73 -19.54 -2.10
CA LEU A 272 3.75 -18.69 -1.46
C LEU A 272 3.59 -17.35 -2.20
N SER A 273 4.70 -16.67 -2.50
CA SER A 273 4.68 -15.36 -3.16
C SER A 273 4.12 -15.42 -4.58
N ILE A 274 4.43 -16.46 -5.35
CA ILE A 274 3.90 -16.68 -6.71
C ILE A 274 2.38 -16.88 -6.63
N ALA A 275 1.91 -17.80 -5.79
CA ALA A 275 0.49 -18.12 -5.71
C ALA A 275 -0.35 -16.96 -5.16
N VAL A 276 0.14 -16.26 -4.13
CA VAL A 276 -0.52 -15.06 -3.56
C VAL A 276 -0.58 -13.95 -4.61
N THR A 277 0.52 -13.71 -5.34
CA THR A 277 0.55 -12.72 -6.44
C THR A 277 -0.43 -13.10 -7.54
N GLY A 278 -0.51 -14.38 -7.94
CA GLY A 278 -1.53 -14.87 -8.85
C GLY A 278 -2.95 -14.55 -8.38
N GLY A 279 -3.24 -14.84 -7.12
CA GLY A 279 -4.52 -14.48 -6.47
C GLY A 279 -4.79 -12.97 -6.49
N MET A 280 -3.78 -12.16 -6.18
CA MET A 280 -3.88 -10.69 -6.24
C MET A 280 -4.18 -10.18 -7.65
N LEU A 281 -3.55 -10.74 -8.68
CA LEU A 281 -3.79 -10.37 -10.08
C LEU A 281 -5.20 -10.71 -10.51
N ILE A 282 -5.66 -11.95 -10.24
CA ILE A 282 -7.03 -12.38 -10.55
C ILE A 282 -8.05 -11.48 -9.85
N ALA A 283 -7.88 -11.25 -8.55
CA ALA A 283 -8.75 -10.39 -7.77
C ALA A 283 -8.78 -8.95 -8.30
N SER A 284 -7.63 -8.43 -8.76
CA SER A 284 -7.53 -7.08 -9.30
C SER A 284 -8.24 -6.97 -10.65
N VAL A 285 -8.07 -7.93 -11.54
CA VAL A 285 -8.79 -7.96 -12.84
C VAL A 285 -10.30 -8.03 -12.62
N LEU A 286 -10.77 -8.94 -11.76
CA LEU A 286 -12.20 -9.07 -11.44
C LEU A 286 -12.74 -7.81 -10.76
N GLY A 287 -12.02 -7.27 -9.77
CA GLY A 287 -12.45 -6.08 -9.03
C GLY A 287 -12.48 -4.82 -9.87
N ILE A 288 -11.44 -4.57 -10.68
CA ILE A 288 -11.44 -3.42 -11.63
C ILE A 288 -12.55 -3.60 -12.66
N GLY A 289 -12.73 -4.81 -13.21
CA GLY A 289 -13.83 -5.11 -14.15
C GLY A 289 -15.20 -4.84 -13.54
N PHE A 290 -15.40 -5.20 -12.26
CA PHE A 290 -16.63 -4.90 -11.53
C PHE A 290 -16.84 -3.39 -11.36
N VAL A 291 -15.82 -2.66 -10.93
CA VAL A 291 -15.89 -1.20 -10.79
C VAL A 291 -16.21 -0.53 -12.12
N LEU A 292 -15.53 -0.91 -13.20
CA LEU A 292 -15.78 -0.34 -14.53
C LEU A 292 -17.22 -0.57 -15.00
N ARG A 293 -17.74 -1.78 -14.80
CA ARG A 293 -19.16 -2.09 -15.13
C ARG A 293 -20.15 -1.29 -14.30
N ALA A 294 -19.84 -1.06 -13.02
CA ALA A 294 -20.69 -0.26 -12.12
C ALA A 294 -20.85 1.21 -12.57
N TYR A 295 -19.96 1.67 -13.45
CA TYR A 295 -19.98 3.02 -14.06
C TYR A 295 -20.19 3.01 -15.58
N ASP A 296 -20.58 1.87 -16.16
CA ASP A 296 -20.80 1.64 -17.61
C ASP A 296 -19.57 2.03 -18.47
N VAL A 297 -18.38 1.81 -17.93
CA VAL A 297 -17.13 2.00 -18.68
C VAL A 297 -16.79 0.70 -19.42
N PRO A 298 -16.42 0.74 -20.72
CA PRO A 298 -16.03 -0.45 -21.46
C PRO A 298 -14.79 -1.10 -20.85
N VAL A 299 -14.96 -2.32 -20.29
CA VAL A 299 -13.95 -3.02 -19.49
C VAL A 299 -12.70 -3.32 -20.33
N THR A 300 -12.90 -3.84 -21.56
CA THR A 300 -11.80 -4.26 -22.44
C THR A 300 -10.86 -3.10 -22.79
N GLY A 301 -11.42 -1.95 -23.16
CA GLY A 301 -10.65 -0.75 -23.47
C GLY A 301 -9.85 -0.25 -22.24
N ALA A 302 -10.51 -0.13 -21.09
CA ALA A 302 -9.86 0.35 -19.87
C ALA A 302 -8.77 -0.60 -19.37
N MET A 303 -9.00 -1.92 -19.43
CA MET A 303 -7.99 -2.93 -19.07
C MET A 303 -6.79 -2.90 -20.01
N LEU A 304 -7.03 -2.71 -21.32
CA LEU A 304 -5.95 -2.58 -22.30
C LEU A 304 -5.12 -1.32 -22.04
N HIS A 305 -5.75 -0.19 -21.71
CA HIS A 305 -5.05 1.04 -21.32
C HIS A 305 -4.23 0.83 -20.04
N LEU A 306 -4.79 0.16 -19.05
CA LEU A 306 -4.07 -0.18 -17.82
C LEU A 306 -2.87 -1.09 -18.11
N ALA A 307 -3.05 -2.14 -18.90
CA ALA A 307 -1.95 -3.03 -19.29
C ALA A 307 -0.84 -2.26 -20.03
N ARG A 308 -1.20 -1.41 -20.99
CA ARG A 308 -0.23 -0.58 -21.73
C ARG A 308 0.53 0.41 -20.84
N SER A 309 -0.05 0.85 -19.73
CA SER A 309 0.61 1.75 -18.80
C SER A 309 1.47 1.01 -17.74
N THR A 310 1.13 -0.24 -17.38
CA THR A 310 1.80 -0.96 -16.30
C THR A 310 2.83 -1.98 -16.79
N VAL A 311 2.53 -2.72 -17.87
CA VAL A 311 3.42 -3.78 -18.40
C VAL A 311 4.81 -3.27 -18.77
N PRO A 312 4.97 -2.12 -19.46
CA PRO A 312 6.31 -1.59 -19.75
C PRO A 312 7.12 -1.31 -18.48
N VAL A 313 6.47 -0.85 -17.41
CA VAL A 313 7.14 -0.60 -16.13
C VAL A 313 7.60 -1.90 -15.47
N VAL A 314 6.81 -2.99 -15.57
CA VAL A 314 7.22 -4.32 -15.10
C VAL A 314 8.47 -4.79 -15.85
N ILE A 315 8.49 -4.64 -17.19
CA ILE A 315 9.64 -5.03 -18.02
C ILE A 315 10.88 -4.22 -17.63
N ILE A 316 10.75 -2.92 -17.48
CA ILE A 316 11.84 -2.03 -17.06
C ILE A 316 12.36 -2.40 -15.67
N GLY A 317 11.45 -2.68 -14.73
CA GLY A 317 11.82 -3.16 -13.39
C GLY A 317 12.60 -4.47 -13.46
N GLY A 318 12.18 -5.41 -14.32
CA GLY A 318 12.87 -6.67 -14.56
C GLY A 318 14.27 -6.47 -15.18
N ILE A 319 14.41 -5.61 -16.19
CA ILE A 319 15.71 -5.27 -16.80
C ILE A 319 16.65 -4.67 -15.74
N ALA A 320 16.16 -3.72 -14.96
CA ALA A 320 16.96 -3.08 -13.91
C ALA A 320 17.33 -4.08 -12.79
N ALA A 321 16.47 -5.05 -12.46
CA ALA A 321 16.78 -6.12 -11.52
C ALA A 321 17.91 -7.02 -12.04
N VAL A 322 17.85 -7.41 -13.32
CA VAL A 322 18.92 -8.21 -13.96
C VAL A 322 20.25 -7.45 -13.95
N ILE A 323 20.26 -6.17 -14.27
CA ILE A 323 21.47 -5.34 -14.21
C ILE A 323 22.00 -5.24 -12.77
N GLY A 324 21.12 -5.04 -11.79
CA GLY A 324 21.48 -5.04 -10.37
C GLY A 324 22.13 -6.36 -9.95
N HIS A 325 21.55 -7.48 -10.37
CA HIS A 325 22.07 -8.83 -10.12
C HIS A 325 23.47 -9.04 -10.75
N LEU A 326 23.63 -8.68 -12.04
CA LEU A 326 24.91 -8.80 -12.74
C LEU A 326 26.01 -7.95 -12.11
N LEU A 327 25.68 -6.78 -11.57
CA LEU A 327 26.64 -5.92 -10.85
C LEU A 327 27.01 -6.48 -9.46
N LEU A 328 26.19 -7.37 -8.91
CA LEU A 328 26.46 -8.08 -7.65
C LEU A 328 27.24 -9.37 -7.85
N ASP A 329 27.25 -9.92 -9.07
CA ASP A 329 27.81 -11.24 -9.34
C ASP A 329 29.30 -11.31 -8.98
N GLY A 330 29.65 -12.30 -8.17
CA GLY A 330 31.02 -12.51 -7.67
C GLY A 330 31.46 -11.61 -6.50
N SER A 331 30.60 -10.71 -5.98
CA SER A 331 30.98 -9.76 -4.94
C SER A 331 30.15 -9.89 -3.66
N THR A 332 30.81 -10.01 -2.49
CA THR A 332 30.15 -10.23 -1.19
C THR A 332 30.11 -8.98 -0.28
N GLY A 333 30.57 -7.83 -0.76
CA GLY A 333 30.72 -6.62 0.07
C GLY A 333 29.55 -5.64 -0.01
N ARG A 334 29.29 -4.89 1.07
CA ARG A 334 28.29 -3.80 1.12
C ARG A 334 28.55 -2.71 0.09
N TRP A 335 29.81 -2.41 -0.23
CA TRP A 335 30.19 -1.43 -1.24
C TRP A 335 29.74 -1.84 -2.65
N ASN A 336 29.88 -3.11 -2.98
CA ASN A 336 29.40 -3.63 -4.25
C ASN A 336 27.86 -3.60 -4.31
N GLY A 337 27.20 -3.85 -3.17
CA GLY A 337 25.76 -3.63 -3.02
C GLY A 337 25.36 -2.17 -3.30
N ALA A 338 26.12 -1.19 -2.81
CA ALA A 338 25.85 0.22 -3.06
C ALA A 338 26.05 0.59 -4.54
N ILE A 339 27.10 0.09 -5.19
CA ILE A 339 27.33 0.29 -6.62
C ILE A 339 26.20 -0.33 -7.44
N ALA A 340 25.80 -1.55 -7.13
CA ALA A 340 24.69 -2.22 -7.80
C ALA A 340 23.35 -1.51 -7.58
N LEU A 341 23.12 -0.96 -6.37
CA LEU A 341 21.91 -0.17 -6.04
C LEU A 341 21.85 1.11 -6.90
N VAL A 342 22.96 1.82 -7.02
CA VAL A 342 23.07 3.00 -7.87
C VAL A 342 22.89 2.62 -9.34
N GLY A 343 23.51 1.54 -9.80
CA GLY A 343 23.39 1.06 -11.19
C GLY A 343 21.97 0.63 -11.55
N ALA A 344 21.34 -0.20 -10.73
CA ALA A 344 19.95 -0.63 -10.92
C ALA A 344 18.97 0.56 -10.84
N GLY A 345 19.16 1.45 -9.86
CA GLY A 345 18.36 2.65 -9.70
C GLY A 345 18.49 3.62 -10.88
N ALA A 346 19.72 3.87 -11.34
CA ALA A 346 19.97 4.70 -12.52
C ALA A 346 19.34 4.10 -13.77
N THR A 347 19.52 2.79 -13.99
CA THR A 347 18.89 2.07 -15.11
C THR A 347 17.37 2.20 -15.06
N TYR A 348 16.77 1.97 -13.90
CA TYR A 348 15.32 2.12 -13.72
C TYR A 348 14.84 3.53 -14.04
N LEU A 349 15.51 4.56 -13.52
CA LEU A 349 15.15 5.97 -13.72
C LEU A 349 15.37 6.43 -15.17
N VAL A 350 16.40 5.93 -15.84
CA VAL A 350 16.69 6.26 -17.24
C VAL A 350 15.71 5.58 -18.19
N LEU A 351 15.35 4.34 -17.92
CA LEU A 351 14.41 3.60 -18.77
C LEU A 351 12.94 3.95 -18.51
N LEU A 352 12.59 4.43 -17.30
CA LEU A 352 11.22 4.79 -16.97
C LEU A 352 10.58 5.80 -17.95
N PRO A 353 11.24 6.88 -18.41
CA PRO A 353 10.73 7.75 -19.44
C PRO A 353 10.49 7.06 -20.80
N VAL A 354 11.23 5.98 -21.10
CA VAL A 354 11.04 5.21 -22.34
C VAL A 354 9.68 4.50 -22.32
N SER A 355 9.19 4.08 -21.16
CA SER A 355 7.84 3.51 -21.03
C SER A 355 6.74 4.46 -21.48
N LEU A 356 6.96 5.77 -21.38
CA LEU A 356 6.01 6.79 -21.84
C LEU A 356 5.80 6.77 -23.36
N LEU A 357 6.74 6.20 -24.13
CA LEU A 357 6.60 6.07 -25.60
C LEU A 357 5.53 5.04 -25.99
N VAL A 358 5.32 4.03 -25.14
CA VAL A 358 4.35 2.94 -25.37
C VAL A 358 2.96 3.32 -24.85
N ILE A 359 2.89 4.27 -23.91
CA ILE A 359 1.64 4.71 -23.29
C ILE A 359 0.80 5.52 -24.31
N PRO A 360 -0.55 5.38 -24.28
CA PRO A 360 -1.43 6.17 -25.11
C PRO A 360 -1.18 7.68 -24.97
N ARG A 361 -1.27 8.43 -26.08
CA ARG A 361 -0.94 9.86 -26.15
C ARG A 361 -1.65 10.70 -25.10
N ASP A 362 -2.91 10.38 -24.79
CA ASP A 362 -3.73 11.11 -23.80
C ASP A 362 -3.13 10.99 -22.40
N THR A 363 -2.83 9.75 -21.97
CA THR A 363 -2.22 9.46 -20.66
C THR A 363 -0.78 10.02 -20.58
N ARG A 364 -0.03 9.95 -21.69
CA ARG A 364 1.33 10.50 -21.77
C ARG A 364 1.35 12.02 -21.53
N GLY A 365 0.44 12.75 -22.19
CA GLY A 365 0.32 14.21 -22.01
C GLY A 365 0.06 14.60 -20.55
N GLU A 366 -0.82 13.86 -19.88
CA GLU A 366 -1.14 14.07 -18.45
C GLU A 366 0.05 13.78 -17.53
N ILE A 367 0.77 12.68 -17.76
CA ILE A 367 1.96 12.34 -16.96
C ILE A 367 3.04 13.41 -17.12
N ILE A 368 3.29 13.88 -18.35
CA ILE A 368 4.29 14.94 -18.62
C ILE A 368 3.95 16.24 -17.89
N GLN A 369 2.65 16.60 -17.81
CA GLN A 369 2.22 17.79 -17.06
C GLN A 369 2.47 17.67 -15.55
N LEU A 370 2.40 16.46 -14.99
CA LEU A 370 2.64 16.22 -13.57
C LEU A 370 4.14 16.17 -13.20
N LEU A 371 5.03 15.99 -14.19
CA LEU A 371 6.46 15.95 -13.94
C LEU A 371 7.00 17.34 -13.57
N PRO A 372 7.93 17.43 -12.60
CA PRO A 372 8.68 18.67 -12.32
C PRO A 372 9.38 19.18 -13.57
N GLY A 373 9.49 20.52 -13.72
CA GLY A 373 10.03 21.17 -14.90
C GLY A 373 11.33 20.60 -15.48
N PRO A 374 12.35 20.27 -14.67
CA PRO A 374 13.59 19.65 -15.15
C PRO A 374 13.37 18.29 -15.81
N LEU A 375 12.48 17.46 -15.27
CA LEU A 375 12.19 16.11 -15.79
C LEU A 375 11.37 16.13 -17.09
N ARG A 376 10.60 17.18 -17.34
CA ARG A 376 9.87 17.35 -18.62
C ARG A 376 10.78 17.41 -19.83
N ARG A 377 12.00 17.94 -19.66
CA ARG A 377 13.01 18.06 -20.74
C ARG A 377 13.65 16.73 -21.12
N LEU A 378 13.57 15.72 -20.25
CA LEU A 378 14.14 14.40 -20.48
C LEU A 378 13.19 13.46 -21.25
N VAL A 379 11.93 13.85 -21.45
CA VAL A 379 10.95 13.02 -22.17
C VAL A 379 11.05 13.28 -23.68
N PRO A 380 11.37 12.27 -24.50
CA PRO A 380 11.42 12.43 -25.96
C PRO A 380 10.04 12.84 -26.51
N GLY A 381 9.97 13.94 -27.25
CA GLY A 381 8.74 14.46 -27.86
C GLY A 381 7.93 15.40 -26.96
N GLY A 382 8.60 16.21 -26.14
CA GLY A 382 7.99 17.33 -25.41
C GLY A 382 7.10 18.15 -26.32
N ILE A 383 5.80 18.20 -26.01
CA ILE A 383 4.78 18.95 -26.73
C ILE A 383 5.14 20.42 -26.62
N ALA A 384 5.30 21.10 -27.80
CA ALA A 384 5.28 22.54 -27.87
C ALA A 384 4.05 23.04 -27.08
N GLN A 385 4.26 24.02 -26.22
CA GLN A 385 3.18 24.64 -25.44
C GLN A 385 2.06 25.06 -26.43
N PRO A 386 0.80 24.73 -26.16
CA PRO A 386 -0.26 25.49 -26.77
C PRO A 386 -0.10 26.93 -26.24
N GLU A 387 0.12 27.86 -27.11
CA GLU A 387 0.05 29.29 -26.83
C GLU A 387 -1.25 29.54 -26.02
N MET A 388 -1.08 30.08 -24.82
CA MET A 388 -2.20 30.66 -24.10
C MET A 388 -2.71 31.81 -25.01
N GLN A 389 -3.80 31.56 -25.70
CA GLN A 389 -4.61 32.63 -26.26
C GLN A 389 -5.20 33.39 -25.07
N ASP A 390 -4.61 34.54 -24.79
CA ASP A 390 -5.20 35.59 -24.01
C ASP A 390 -6.54 36.02 -24.65
N SER A 391 -7.63 35.74 -23.95
CA SER A 391 -8.92 36.43 -24.18
C SER A 391 -9.73 36.44 -22.88
#